data_d56687e63899b728a9b9da325b041028
#
_entry.id   d56687e63899b728a9b9da325b041028
#
_cell.length_a   1.000
_cell.length_b   1.000
_cell.length_c   1.000
_cell.angle_alpha   90.00
_cell.angle_beta   90.00
_cell.angle_gamma   90.00
#
_symmetry.space_group_name_H-M   'P 1'
#
loop_
_entity.id
_entity.type
_entity.pdbx_description
1 polymer ?
#
loop_
_entity_poly.entity_id
_entity_poly.type
_entity_poly.pdbx_seq_one_letter_code
_entity_poly.pdbx_strand_id
1 'polypeptide(L)'
;MSDHSKLKQLAEAADRQMPSPWSVHRDGMGSEFPPHPDQNFGVDDARGWAVAWHGEGRNSGIWLEEVAEFMAAANPAAVLALIVENEALRKERDNLREDRDGLLEAGAHIL
;
A
#
# COMPACT_ATOMS: atom_id res chain seq x y z
N MET A 1 -18.07 8.33 3.72
CA MET A 1 -16.64 8.43 4.01
C MET A 1 -16.07 7.04 4.23
N SER A 2 -15.01 6.70 3.56
CA SER A 2 -14.49 5.36 3.68
C SER A 2 -13.84 5.12 5.03
N ASP A 3 -14.21 4.01 5.62
CA ASP A 3 -13.63 3.51 6.85
C ASP A 3 -12.49 2.57 6.43
N HIS A 4 -11.28 2.83 6.90
CA HIS A 4 -10.10 2.04 6.57
C HIS A 4 -9.87 0.86 7.52
N SER A 5 -10.83 0.58 8.42
CA SER A 5 -10.64 -0.47 9.42
C SER A 5 -10.46 -1.86 8.81
N LYS A 6 -11.20 -2.17 7.74
CA LYS A 6 -11.06 -3.44 7.03
C LYS A 6 -9.68 -3.55 6.36
N LEU A 7 -9.25 -2.48 5.68
CA LEU A 7 -7.94 -2.44 5.04
C LEU A 7 -6.83 -2.58 6.08
N LYS A 8 -6.98 -1.91 7.22
CA LYS A 8 -6.02 -1.99 8.32
C LYS A 8 -5.90 -3.42 8.84
N GLN A 9 -7.04 -4.09 9.08
CA GLN A 9 -7.06 -5.49 9.53
C GLN A 9 -6.38 -6.41 8.53
N LEU A 10 -6.66 -6.23 7.24
CA LEU A 10 -6.05 -7.04 6.17
C LEU A 10 -4.55 -6.81 6.09
N ALA A 11 -4.12 -5.56 6.20
CA ALA A 11 -2.69 -5.23 6.17
C ALA A 11 -1.95 -5.83 7.37
N GLU A 12 -2.53 -5.74 8.57
CA GLU A 12 -1.94 -6.33 9.78
C GLU A 12 -1.84 -7.85 9.65
N ALA A 13 -2.89 -8.50 9.15
CA ALA A 13 -2.90 -9.94 8.93
C ALA A 13 -1.86 -10.35 7.89
N ALA A 14 -1.79 -9.62 6.78
CA ALA A 14 -0.82 -9.89 5.72
C ALA A 14 0.62 -9.72 6.22
N ASP A 15 0.88 -8.68 7.00
CA ASP A 15 2.22 -8.44 7.55
C ASP A 15 2.67 -9.54 8.51
N ARG A 16 1.74 -10.12 9.26
CA ARG A 16 2.06 -11.26 10.14
C ARG A 16 2.44 -12.51 9.34
N GLN A 17 1.77 -12.74 8.21
CA GLN A 17 2.00 -13.92 7.37
C GLN A 17 3.18 -13.75 6.41
N MET A 18 3.28 -12.57 5.82
CA MET A 18 4.30 -12.24 4.82
C MET A 18 4.94 -10.89 5.21
N PRO A 19 5.93 -10.92 6.12
CA PRO A 19 6.49 -9.68 6.68
C PRO A 19 7.04 -8.71 5.66
N SER A 20 6.76 -7.42 5.88
CA SER A 20 7.37 -6.33 5.11
C SER A 20 8.84 -6.14 5.52
N PRO A 21 9.68 -5.54 4.67
CA PRO A 21 9.35 -5.02 3.35
C PRO A 21 9.26 -6.11 2.28
N TRP A 22 8.53 -5.83 1.22
CA TRP A 22 8.48 -6.70 0.05
C TRP A 22 9.40 -6.16 -1.03
N SER A 23 9.93 -7.06 -1.86
CA SER A 23 10.85 -6.71 -2.94
C SER A 23 10.49 -7.43 -4.22
N VAL A 24 10.92 -6.87 -5.34
CA VAL A 24 10.66 -7.47 -6.66
C VAL A 24 11.66 -8.60 -6.91
N HIS A 25 11.15 -9.72 -7.39
CA HIS A 25 11.93 -10.88 -7.82
C HIS A 25 11.97 -10.91 -9.34
N ARG A 26 13.16 -11.10 -9.94
CA ARG A 26 13.40 -10.89 -11.38
C ARG A 26 13.93 -12.11 -12.13
N ASP A 27 13.56 -13.31 -11.71
CA ASP A 27 14.06 -14.54 -12.31
C ASP A 27 13.10 -15.23 -13.26
N GLY A 28 12.03 -14.56 -13.66
CA GLY A 28 11.05 -15.14 -14.57
C GLY A 28 11.56 -15.27 -16.00
N MET A 29 10.86 -16.04 -16.81
CA MET A 29 11.25 -16.40 -18.17
C MET A 29 10.72 -15.48 -19.27
N GLY A 30 9.86 -14.53 -18.93
CA GLY A 30 9.26 -13.63 -19.92
C GLY A 30 7.93 -14.13 -20.48
N SER A 31 7.41 -13.42 -21.48
CA SER A 31 6.13 -13.70 -22.08
C SER A 31 6.20 -13.73 -23.59
N GLU A 32 5.35 -14.56 -24.20
CA GLU A 32 5.16 -14.59 -25.65
C GLU A 32 4.08 -13.59 -26.09
N PHE A 33 3.31 -13.04 -25.15
CA PHE A 33 2.21 -12.14 -25.44
C PHE A 33 2.60 -10.66 -25.22
N PRO A 34 1.96 -9.73 -25.95
CA PRO A 34 2.21 -8.30 -25.69
C PRO A 34 1.74 -7.87 -24.31
N PRO A 35 2.47 -6.95 -23.64
CA PRO A 35 3.81 -6.52 -24.03
C PRO A 35 4.80 -7.69 -23.86
N HIS A 36 5.79 -7.82 -24.69
CA HIS A 36 6.74 -8.95 -24.67
C HIS A 36 7.86 -8.68 -23.64
N PRO A 37 7.65 -8.93 -22.35
CA PRO A 37 8.72 -8.71 -21.39
C PRO A 37 9.81 -9.76 -21.54
N ASP A 38 11.04 -9.34 -21.35
CA ASP A 38 12.18 -10.26 -21.36
C ASP A 38 12.14 -11.19 -20.16
N GLN A 39 11.53 -10.76 -19.08
CA GLN A 39 11.36 -11.56 -17.87
C GLN A 39 10.00 -11.29 -17.23
N ASN A 40 9.51 -12.29 -16.51
CA ASN A 40 8.39 -12.11 -15.59
C ASN A 40 8.92 -11.74 -14.22
N PHE A 41 8.06 -11.20 -13.39
CA PHE A 41 8.43 -10.72 -12.08
C PHE A 41 7.59 -11.40 -11.01
N GLY A 42 8.14 -11.47 -9.82
CA GLY A 42 7.44 -11.88 -8.62
C GLY A 42 7.64 -10.82 -7.55
N VAL A 43 7.06 -11.05 -6.39
CA VAL A 43 7.24 -10.21 -5.21
C VAL A 43 7.53 -11.14 -4.04
N ASP A 44 8.62 -10.86 -3.33
CA ASP A 44 9.04 -11.64 -2.17
C ASP A 44 8.85 -10.82 -0.89
N ASP A 45 8.60 -11.52 0.23
CA ASP A 45 8.54 -10.88 1.55
C ASP A 45 9.95 -10.66 2.12
N ALA A 46 10.02 -10.16 3.36
CA ALA A 46 11.30 -9.88 4.01
C ALA A 46 12.17 -11.12 4.22
N ARG A 47 11.58 -12.32 4.21
CA ARG A 47 12.30 -13.58 4.37
C ARG A 47 12.74 -14.17 3.03
N GLY A 48 12.31 -13.58 1.92
CA GLY A 48 12.55 -14.10 0.58
C GLY A 48 11.50 -15.12 0.12
N TRP A 49 10.38 -15.24 0.82
CA TRP A 49 9.28 -16.11 0.41
C TRP A 49 8.37 -15.38 -0.57
N ALA A 50 7.88 -16.12 -1.55
CA ALA A 50 7.06 -15.52 -2.60
C ALA A 50 5.69 -15.09 -2.08
N VAL A 51 5.41 -13.80 -2.19
CA VAL A 51 4.08 -13.21 -2.02
C VAL A 51 3.30 -13.41 -3.32
N ALA A 52 3.96 -13.10 -4.45
CA ALA A 52 3.47 -13.38 -5.79
C ALA A 52 4.62 -14.02 -6.58
N TRP A 53 4.43 -15.24 -7.01
CA TRP A 53 5.49 -16.00 -7.65
C TRP A 53 5.57 -15.71 -9.14
N HIS A 54 6.81 -15.65 -9.66
CA HIS A 54 7.04 -15.42 -11.09
C HIS A 54 6.65 -16.61 -11.97
N GLY A 55 6.45 -17.81 -11.40
CA GLY A 55 6.11 -19.01 -12.14
C GLY A 55 7.33 -19.75 -12.68
N GLU A 56 7.12 -20.92 -13.27
CA GLU A 56 8.20 -21.76 -13.81
C GLU A 56 8.42 -21.59 -15.32
N GLY A 57 7.46 -21.02 -16.02
CA GLY A 57 7.51 -20.89 -17.46
C GLY A 57 7.24 -19.49 -17.95
N ARG A 58 7.20 -19.37 -19.27
CA ARG A 58 6.80 -18.13 -19.92
C ARG A 58 5.31 -17.88 -19.64
N ASN A 59 4.94 -16.60 -19.69
CA ASN A 59 3.55 -16.16 -19.50
C ASN A 59 3.03 -16.37 -18.07
N SER A 60 3.94 -16.56 -17.10
CA SER A 60 3.62 -16.68 -15.68
C SER A 60 4.00 -15.41 -14.94
N GLY A 61 3.45 -15.25 -13.75
CA GLY A 61 3.81 -14.14 -12.86
C GLY A 61 3.34 -12.78 -13.36
N ILE A 62 4.07 -11.75 -12.94
CA ILE A 62 3.76 -10.36 -13.29
C ILE A 62 4.58 -9.97 -14.50
N TRP A 63 3.92 -9.47 -15.55
CA TRP A 63 4.58 -9.20 -16.83
C TRP A 63 5.25 -7.83 -16.90
N LEU A 64 4.77 -6.86 -16.12
CA LEU A 64 5.28 -5.48 -16.15
C LEU A 64 6.04 -5.18 -14.86
N GLU A 65 7.26 -4.70 -15.02
CA GLU A 65 8.12 -4.37 -13.88
C GLU A 65 7.49 -3.31 -12.98
N GLU A 66 6.86 -2.28 -13.59
CA GLU A 66 6.21 -1.21 -12.83
C GLU A 66 5.10 -1.74 -11.93
N VAL A 67 4.38 -2.77 -12.39
CA VAL A 67 3.31 -3.39 -11.58
C VAL A 67 3.92 -4.14 -10.39
N ALA A 68 4.99 -4.90 -10.62
CA ALA A 68 5.69 -5.60 -9.55
C ALA A 68 6.28 -4.63 -8.54
N GLU A 69 6.87 -3.53 -9.01
CA GLU A 69 7.42 -2.48 -8.14
C GLU A 69 6.33 -1.82 -7.31
N PHE A 70 5.17 -1.55 -7.92
CA PHE A 70 4.03 -1.00 -7.20
C PHE A 70 3.57 -1.96 -6.09
N MET A 71 3.40 -3.23 -6.41
CA MET A 71 2.99 -4.24 -5.44
C MET A 71 3.98 -4.32 -4.28
N ALA A 72 5.28 -4.33 -4.58
CA ALA A 72 6.31 -4.37 -3.55
C ALA A 72 6.31 -3.11 -2.68
N ALA A 73 6.13 -1.94 -3.30
CA ALA A 73 6.08 -0.67 -2.58
C ALA A 73 4.83 -0.53 -1.71
N ALA A 74 3.71 -1.12 -2.15
CA ALA A 74 2.45 -1.11 -1.42
C ALA A 74 2.34 -2.29 -0.43
N ASN A 75 3.45 -2.68 0.18
CA ASN A 75 3.49 -3.73 1.18
C ASN A 75 2.67 -3.36 2.43
N PRO A 76 2.33 -4.33 3.29
CA PRO A 76 1.47 -4.07 4.45
C PRO A 76 1.96 -2.97 5.37
N ALA A 77 3.27 -2.89 5.63
CA ALA A 77 3.82 -1.85 6.49
C ALA A 77 3.63 -0.46 5.89
N ALA A 78 3.82 -0.31 4.57
CA ALA A 78 3.61 0.95 3.88
C ALA A 78 2.13 1.39 3.93
N VAL A 79 1.22 0.44 3.72
CA VAL A 79 -0.23 0.69 3.81
C VAL A 79 -0.60 1.10 5.23
N LEU A 80 -0.10 0.41 6.25
CA LEU A 80 -0.38 0.74 7.65
C LEU A 80 0.15 2.13 8.01
N ALA A 81 1.34 2.50 7.54
CA ALA A 81 1.91 3.82 7.76
C ALA A 81 1.02 4.92 7.16
N LEU A 82 0.51 4.71 5.94
CA LEU A 82 -0.39 5.66 5.29
C LEU A 82 -1.72 5.78 6.03
N ILE A 83 -2.26 4.68 6.55
CA ILE A 83 -3.49 4.70 7.34
C ILE A 83 -3.30 5.51 8.62
N VAL A 84 -2.20 5.30 9.33
CA VAL A 84 -1.88 6.04 10.57
C VAL A 84 -1.74 7.52 10.27
N GLU A 85 -1.02 7.88 9.21
CA GLU A 85 -0.86 9.27 8.79
C GLU A 85 -2.20 9.90 8.43
N ASN A 86 -3.06 9.18 7.71
CA ASN A 86 -4.39 9.65 7.34
C ASN A 86 -5.26 9.89 8.57
N GLU A 87 -5.23 8.99 9.54
CA GLU A 87 -5.97 9.15 10.79
C GLU A 87 -5.49 10.38 11.57
N ALA A 88 -4.17 10.59 11.62
CA ALA A 88 -3.59 11.73 12.29
C ALA A 88 -3.99 13.06 11.62
N LEU A 89 -3.95 13.08 10.28
CA LEU A 89 -4.35 14.27 9.51
C LEU A 89 -5.83 14.59 9.68
N ARG A 90 -6.68 13.57 9.73
CA ARG A 90 -8.12 13.76 9.99
C ARG A 90 -8.37 14.35 11.36
N LYS A 91 -7.67 13.85 12.36
CA LYS A 91 -7.78 14.38 13.73
C LYS A 91 -7.34 15.83 13.80
N GLU A 92 -6.21 16.14 13.18
CA GLU A 92 -5.71 17.53 13.11
C GLU A 92 -6.71 18.43 12.41
N ARG A 93 -7.27 17.98 11.29
CA ARG A 93 -8.29 18.74 10.55
C ARG A 93 -9.52 19.01 11.42
N ASP A 94 -9.99 18.01 12.13
CA ASP A 94 -11.17 18.16 12.98
C ASP A 94 -10.91 19.10 14.14
N ASN A 95 -9.72 19.03 14.77
CA ASN A 95 -9.31 19.94 15.81
C ASN A 95 -9.24 21.40 15.30
N LEU A 96 -8.68 21.60 14.12
CA LEU A 96 -8.60 22.92 13.50
C LEU A 96 -9.98 23.49 13.18
N ARG A 97 -10.91 22.64 12.76
CA ARG A 97 -12.31 23.05 12.52
C ARG A 97 -13.00 23.47 13.79
N GLU A 98 -12.81 22.74 14.88
CA GLU A 98 -13.34 23.09 16.19
C GLU A 98 -12.77 24.42 16.69
N ASP A 99 -11.47 24.62 16.56
CA ASP A 99 -10.82 25.87 16.94
C ASP A 99 -11.35 27.04 16.11
N ARG A 100 -11.50 26.85 14.81
CA ARG A 100 -12.06 27.88 13.92
C ARG A 100 -13.49 28.23 14.30
N ASP A 101 -14.33 27.22 14.53
CA ASP A 101 -15.73 27.42 14.87
C ASP A 101 -15.86 28.11 16.24
N GLY A 102 -15.02 27.74 17.20
CA GLY A 102 -14.96 28.42 18.50
C GLY A 102 -14.56 29.85 18.39
N LEU A 103 -13.58 30.18 17.55
CA LEU A 103 -13.17 31.56 17.32
C LEU A 103 -14.26 32.38 16.63
N LEU A 104 -14.97 31.80 15.68
CA LEU A 104 -16.07 32.47 15.01
C LEU A 104 -17.23 32.75 15.98
N GLU A 105 -17.55 31.80 16.83
CA GLU A 105 -18.59 31.95 17.83
C GLU A 105 -18.22 33.02 18.86
N ALA A 106 -16.98 33.01 19.34
CA ALA A 106 -16.47 34.04 20.27
C ALA A 106 -16.51 35.43 19.63
N GLY A 107 -16.14 35.51 18.34
CA GLY A 107 -16.21 36.78 17.61
C GLY A 107 -17.64 37.32 17.50
N ALA A 108 -18.61 36.44 17.29
CA ALA A 108 -20.02 36.80 17.20
C ALA A 108 -20.53 37.35 18.53
N HIS A 109 -20.03 36.90 19.67
CA HIS A 109 -20.43 37.39 21.00
C HIS A 109 -19.83 38.74 21.35
N ILE A 110 -18.76 39.11 20.72
CA ILE A 110 -18.10 40.41 20.98
C ILE A 110 -18.85 41.55 20.28
N LEU A 111 -19.51 41.26 19.20
CA LEU A 111 -20.26 42.24 18.44
C LEU A 111 -21.65 42.47 19.01
#